data_1e201b8859d21ffff6bb81d2873d7625
#
_entry.id   1e201b8859d21ffff6bb81d2873d7625
#
_cell.length_a   1.000
_cell.length_b   1.000
_cell.length_c   1.000
_cell.angle_alpha   90.00
_cell.angle_beta   90.00
_cell.angle_gamma   90.00
#
_symmetry.space_group_name_H-M   'P 1'
#
loop_
_entity.id
_entity.type
_entity.pdbx_description
1 polymer ?
#
loop_
_entity_poly.entity_id
_entity_poly.type
_entity_poly.pdbx_seq_one_letter_code
_entity_poly.pdbx_strand_id
1 'polypeptide(L)'
;MGERRSTPATGDRYSRQSRFWAIGTEGQARLATGRVLVVGCGALGSAAIDLLARSGVGHLIVVDRDFVELSNLQRQLLYDEADAAAGTPKAVAAAQAVGRINSGVEVEAVVADVTPDNVEALVARADVVVDGTDNLETRYLLNDACVKTGIPWVYGGAVGSTGMSMTILPGETACFRCLFPVPPPAGTMETCDTAGVLASTVVTVAAMQWTEAVKLLVGDREHISRGITALDTWTNDHLRAEAVPRRPDCPCCGERRFEYLEARVTSRTATLCGRDAVQVSPGRAVRLDLGVLARKLAGTGTVTANDYLLRSVVDGHEMTVFADGRAIIKGTDDVAVARSLYARYVGT
;
A
#
# COMPACT_ATOMS: atom_id res chain seq x y z
N MET A 1 23.73 25.10 -24.55
CA MET A 1 22.78 26.06 -23.96
C MET A 1 21.54 25.25 -23.58
N GLY A 2 21.47 24.81 -22.34
CA GLY A 2 20.34 24.03 -21.83
C GLY A 2 19.21 24.97 -21.40
N GLU A 3 18.08 24.87 -22.08
CA GLU A 3 16.87 25.57 -21.66
C GLU A 3 16.48 25.09 -20.26
N ARG A 4 16.58 25.98 -19.28
CA ARG A 4 15.95 25.80 -17.98
C ARG A 4 14.44 25.80 -18.22
N ARG A 5 13.80 24.64 -18.10
CA ARG A 5 12.34 24.57 -18.01
C ARG A 5 11.95 25.41 -16.80
N SER A 6 11.27 26.53 -17.04
CA SER A 6 10.69 27.37 -15.99
C SER A 6 9.67 26.52 -15.22
N THR A 7 9.92 26.28 -13.94
CA THR A 7 8.93 25.70 -13.03
C THR A 7 7.69 26.61 -13.04
N PRO A 8 6.47 26.11 -13.33
CA PRO A 8 5.27 26.94 -13.27
C PRO A 8 5.16 27.57 -11.87
N ALA A 9 4.76 28.83 -11.81
CA ALA A 9 4.55 29.52 -10.54
C ALA A 9 3.56 28.68 -9.70
N THR A 10 4.00 28.26 -8.50
CA THR A 10 3.23 27.38 -7.58
C THR A 10 1.84 27.92 -7.25
N GLY A 11 1.62 29.24 -7.34
CA GLY A 11 0.34 29.90 -7.07
C GLY A 11 -0.77 29.60 -8.08
N ASP A 12 -0.46 29.20 -9.30
CA ASP A 12 -1.49 28.95 -10.32
C ASP A 12 -2.00 27.49 -10.30
N ARG A 13 -1.14 26.52 -10.02
CA ARG A 13 -1.51 25.09 -9.98
C ARG A 13 -2.61 24.79 -8.98
N TYR A 14 -2.54 25.35 -7.78
CA TYR A 14 -3.47 25.07 -6.66
C TYR A 14 -4.55 26.15 -6.48
N SER A 15 -4.68 27.08 -7.44
CA SER A 15 -5.58 28.24 -7.31
C SER A 15 -7.04 27.88 -7.06
N ARG A 16 -7.52 26.73 -7.56
CA ARG A 16 -8.89 26.26 -7.30
C ARG A 16 -9.02 25.59 -5.94
N GLN A 17 -8.04 24.83 -5.53
CA GLN A 17 -7.97 24.15 -4.23
C GLN A 17 -7.84 25.16 -3.09
N SER A 18 -6.98 26.18 -3.23
CA SER A 18 -6.79 27.24 -2.24
C SER A 18 -8.00 28.18 -2.09
N ARG A 19 -8.95 28.17 -3.02
CA ARG A 19 -10.23 28.89 -2.87
C ARG A 19 -11.26 28.14 -2.04
N PHE A 20 -11.07 26.85 -1.83
CA PHE A 20 -11.94 26.08 -0.97
C PHE A 20 -11.70 26.50 0.49
N TRP A 21 -12.75 26.91 1.18
CA TRP A 21 -12.69 27.57 2.49
C TRP A 21 -11.94 26.79 3.56
N ALA A 22 -12.02 25.44 3.53
CA ALA A 22 -11.37 24.59 4.53
C ALA A 22 -9.86 24.39 4.27
N ILE A 23 -9.38 24.67 3.07
CA ILE A 23 -7.96 24.58 2.73
C ILE A 23 -7.33 25.99 2.79
N GLY A 24 -7.80 26.92 1.98
CA GLY A 24 -7.21 28.25 1.92
C GLY A 24 -5.74 28.23 1.46
N THR A 25 -5.08 29.38 1.53
CA THR A 25 -3.64 29.49 1.27
C THR A 25 -2.80 28.87 2.37
N GLU A 26 -3.25 28.95 3.61
CA GLU A 26 -2.56 28.39 4.78
C GLU A 26 -2.61 26.86 4.76
N GLY A 27 -3.78 26.26 4.50
CA GLY A 27 -3.90 24.81 4.35
C GLY A 27 -3.06 24.29 3.18
N GLN A 28 -3.00 25.04 2.06
CA GLN A 28 -2.13 24.67 0.95
C GLN A 28 -0.64 24.70 1.34
N ALA A 29 -0.23 25.65 2.15
CA ALA A 29 1.14 25.70 2.67
C ALA A 29 1.44 24.51 3.61
N ARG A 30 0.46 24.09 4.44
CA ARG A 30 0.58 22.89 5.28
C ARG A 30 0.67 21.62 4.44
N LEU A 31 -0.15 21.47 3.38
CA LEU A 31 -0.03 20.34 2.45
C LEU A 31 1.36 20.26 1.85
N ALA A 32 1.96 21.39 1.45
CA ALA A 32 3.28 21.42 0.85
C ALA A 32 4.42 20.97 1.78
N THR A 33 4.19 20.91 3.07
CA THR A 33 5.15 20.40 4.08
C THR A 33 4.74 19.06 4.66
N GLY A 34 3.53 18.61 4.35
CA GLY A 34 2.95 17.36 4.85
C GLY A 34 3.67 16.12 4.33
N ARG A 35 3.75 15.10 5.17
CA ARG A 35 4.36 13.80 4.89
C ARG A 35 3.32 12.70 4.97
N VAL A 36 3.11 11.99 3.88
CA VAL A 36 2.15 10.88 3.81
C VAL A 36 2.88 9.58 3.50
N LEU A 37 2.66 8.58 4.33
CA LEU A 37 3.05 7.20 4.03
C LEU A 37 1.86 6.51 3.35
N VAL A 38 2.05 6.02 2.12
CA VAL A 38 1.09 5.15 1.44
C VAL A 38 1.64 3.74 1.45
N VAL A 39 0.93 2.83 2.10
CA VAL A 39 1.30 1.41 2.17
C VAL A 39 0.47 0.62 1.18
N GLY A 40 1.14 0.04 0.19
CA GLY A 40 0.53 -0.58 -0.97
C GLY A 40 0.31 0.44 -2.10
N CYS A 41 0.88 0.16 -3.27
CA CYS A 41 0.71 0.97 -4.50
C CYS A 41 -0.21 0.24 -5.51
N GLY A 42 -1.09 -0.63 -5.01
CA GLY A 42 -2.09 -1.34 -5.79
C GLY A 42 -3.24 -0.43 -6.26
N ALA A 43 -4.44 -0.97 -6.33
CA ALA A 43 -5.61 -0.24 -6.84
C ALA A 43 -5.92 1.02 -6.01
N LEU A 44 -6.12 0.87 -4.70
CA LEU A 44 -6.39 2.00 -3.79
C LEU A 44 -5.20 2.94 -3.69
N GLY A 45 -3.99 2.39 -3.47
CA GLY A 45 -2.79 3.20 -3.28
C GLY A 45 -2.44 4.03 -4.50
N SER A 46 -2.51 3.49 -5.73
CA SER A 46 -2.21 4.27 -6.94
C SER A 46 -3.16 5.45 -7.12
N ALA A 47 -4.46 5.26 -6.85
CA ALA A 47 -5.44 6.33 -6.91
C ALA A 47 -5.22 7.38 -5.79
N ALA A 48 -4.91 6.94 -4.56
CA ALA A 48 -4.60 7.85 -3.46
C ALA A 48 -3.33 8.66 -3.72
N ILE A 49 -2.26 8.02 -4.22
CA ILE A 49 -0.99 8.68 -4.58
C ILE A 49 -1.22 9.75 -5.66
N ASP A 50 -2.00 9.44 -6.70
CA ASP A 50 -2.34 10.40 -7.76
C ASP A 50 -3.03 11.65 -7.17
N LEU A 51 -4.03 11.47 -6.34
CA LEU A 51 -4.78 12.55 -5.71
C LEU A 51 -3.89 13.37 -4.75
N LEU A 52 -3.05 12.74 -3.93
CA LEU A 52 -2.13 13.39 -3.01
C LEU A 52 -1.08 14.22 -3.77
N ALA A 53 -0.51 13.66 -4.85
CA ALA A 53 0.44 14.37 -5.69
C ALA A 53 -0.18 15.60 -6.36
N ARG A 54 -1.39 15.47 -6.93
CA ARG A 54 -2.11 16.57 -7.57
C ARG A 54 -2.50 17.68 -6.59
N SER A 55 -2.79 17.33 -5.35
CA SER A 55 -3.11 18.29 -4.29
C SER A 55 -1.87 19.01 -3.71
N GLY A 56 -0.67 18.57 -4.07
CA GLY A 56 0.58 19.20 -3.65
C GLY A 56 0.98 18.86 -2.22
N VAL A 57 0.71 17.63 -1.78
CA VAL A 57 1.34 17.09 -0.58
C VAL A 57 2.84 17.01 -0.83
N GLY A 58 3.64 17.61 0.07
CA GLY A 58 5.06 17.83 -0.19
C GLY A 58 5.90 16.58 -0.26
N HIS A 59 5.60 15.59 0.59
CA HIS A 59 6.41 14.37 0.70
C HIS A 59 5.52 13.13 0.74
N LEU A 60 5.78 12.20 -0.18
CA LEU A 60 5.14 10.88 -0.22
C LEU A 60 6.19 9.80 0.01
N ILE A 61 5.95 8.93 0.97
CA ILE A 61 6.68 7.68 1.15
C ILE A 61 5.76 6.59 0.63
N VAL A 62 6.14 5.91 -0.44
CA VAL A 62 5.30 4.89 -1.08
C VAL A 62 5.97 3.54 -0.97
N VAL A 63 5.28 2.59 -0.36
CA VAL A 63 5.84 1.26 -0.05
C VAL A 63 5.02 0.19 -0.75
N ASP A 64 5.66 -0.61 -1.59
CA ASP A 64 5.06 -1.78 -2.21
C ASP A 64 6.14 -2.80 -2.56
N ARG A 65 5.81 -4.08 -2.43
CA ARG A 65 6.71 -5.20 -2.76
C ARG A 65 6.56 -5.71 -4.19
N ASP A 66 5.43 -5.40 -4.83
CA ASP A 66 5.03 -5.97 -6.12
C ASP A 66 5.58 -5.16 -7.30
N PHE A 67 5.39 -5.72 -8.49
CA PHE A 67 5.69 -5.08 -9.76
C PHE A 67 4.41 -4.88 -10.58
N VAL A 68 4.50 -4.02 -11.60
CA VAL A 68 3.36 -3.74 -12.47
C VAL A 68 3.12 -4.92 -13.41
N GLU A 69 1.86 -5.33 -13.54
CA GLU A 69 1.39 -6.37 -14.45
C GLU A 69 0.28 -5.82 -15.35
N LEU A 70 0.13 -6.38 -16.56
CA LEU A 70 -0.90 -5.97 -17.51
C LEU A 70 -2.32 -6.09 -16.92
N SER A 71 -2.56 -7.12 -16.10
CA SER A 71 -3.81 -7.36 -15.37
C SER A 71 -4.17 -6.28 -14.35
N ASN A 72 -3.21 -5.41 -13.99
CA ASN A 72 -3.40 -4.34 -13.02
C ASN A 72 -3.97 -3.05 -13.65
N LEU A 73 -3.69 -2.80 -14.94
CA LEU A 73 -3.90 -1.52 -15.60
C LEU A 73 -5.37 -1.07 -15.66
N GLN A 74 -6.31 -2.01 -15.60
CA GLN A 74 -7.74 -1.68 -15.60
C GLN A 74 -8.21 -0.93 -14.33
N ARG A 75 -7.40 -0.94 -13.23
CA ARG A 75 -7.77 -0.31 -11.95
C ARG A 75 -6.64 0.39 -11.21
N GLN A 76 -5.39 0.28 -11.65
CA GLN A 76 -4.22 0.93 -11.03
C GLN A 76 -3.77 2.12 -11.89
N LEU A 77 -4.25 3.32 -11.53
CA LEU A 77 -4.29 4.50 -12.41
C LEU A 77 -2.93 5.13 -12.75
N LEU A 78 -1.88 4.83 -11.98
CA LEU A 78 -0.56 5.46 -12.18
C LEU A 78 0.30 4.76 -13.23
N TYR A 79 -0.09 3.56 -13.67
CA TYR A 79 0.75 2.68 -14.48
C TYR A 79 0.25 2.55 -15.90
N ASP A 80 1.17 2.24 -16.80
CA ASP A 80 0.90 2.02 -18.22
C ASP A 80 1.50 0.70 -18.74
N GLU A 81 1.27 0.41 -20.03
CA GLU A 81 1.76 -0.83 -20.66
C GLU A 81 3.29 -0.90 -20.71
N ALA A 82 3.99 0.24 -20.73
CA ALA A 82 5.45 0.26 -20.71
C ALA A 82 5.99 -0.17 -19.33
N ASP A 83 5.33 0.24 -18.23
CA ASP A 83 5.66 -0.21 -16.89
C ASP A 83 5.45 -1.73 -16.74
N ALA A 84 4.33 -2.25 -17.28
CA ALA A 84 4.02 -3.68 -17.25
C ALA A 84 5.02 -4.49 -18.07
N ALA A 85 5.38 -4.03 -19.27
CA ALA A 85 6.35 -4.70 -20.13
C ALA A 85 7.75 -4.72 -19.52
N ALA A 86 8.16 -3.63 -18.83
CA ALA A 86 9.43 -3.54 -18.14
C ALA A 86 9.47 -4.32 -16.81
N GLY A 87 8.32 -4.73 -16.27
CA GLY A 87 8.24 -5.30 -14.93
C GLY A 87 8.72 -4.33 -13.86
N THR A 88 8.33 -3.04 -13.99
CA THR A 88 8.74 -2.00 -13.06
C THR A 88 8.12 -2.23 -11.68
N PRO A 89 8.86 -2.14 -10.56
CA PRO A 89 8.27 -2.20 -9.23
C PRO A 89 7.22 -1.10 -9.05
N LYS A 90 6.05 -1.42 -8.47
CA LYS A 90 4.94 -0.47 -8.32
C LYS A 90 5.34 0.83 -7.62
N ALA A 91 6.13 0.74 -6.54
CA ALA A 91 6.60 1.92 -5.83
C ALA A 91 7.47 2.84 -6.72
N VAL A 92 8.33 2.26 -7.57
CA VAL A 92 9.19 2.99 -8.50
C VAL A 92 8.36 3.62 -9.62
N ALA A 93 7.44 2.86 -10.23
CA ALA A 93 6.54 3.36 -11.26
C ALA A 93 5.67 4.52 -10.72
N ALA A 94 5.15 4.39 -9.49
CA ALA A 94 4.39 5.44 -8.82
C ALA A 94 5.23 6.73 -8.65
N ALA A 95 6.47 6.62 -8.17
CA ALA A 95 7.36 7.78 -8.02
C ALA A 95 7.65 8.46 -9.37
N GLN A 96 7.90 7.69 -10.43
CA GLN A 96 8.09 8.22 -11.79
C GLN A 96 6.83 8.91 -12.31
N ALA A 97 5.64 8.33 -12.09
CA ALA A 97 4.37 8.92 -12.46
C ALA A 97 4.13 10.25 -11.73
N VAL A 98 4.35 10.30 -10.41
CA VAL A 98 4.24 11.53 -9.62
C VAL A 98 5.19 12.60 -10.14
N GLY A 99 6.43 12.28 -10.48
CA GLY A 99 7.38 13.22 -11.07
C GLY A 99 6.87 13.87 -12.37
N ARG A 100 6.11 13.12 -13.17
CA ARG A 100 5.44 13.65 -14.38
C ARG A 100 4.20 14.49 -14.07
N ILE A 101 3.45 14.14 -13.01
CA ILE A 101 2.21 14.81 -12.59
C ILE A 101 2.53 16.12 -11.88
N ASN A 102 3.45 16.08 -10.92
CA ASN A 102 3.79 17.21 -10.08
C ASN A 102 5.25 17.14 -9.61
N SER A 103 6.13 17.82 -10.32
CA SER A 103 7.57 17.86 -10.02
C SER A 103 7.93 18.57 -8.70
N GLY A 104 6.96 19.22 -8.04
CA GLY A 104 7.13 19.84 -6.73
C GLY A 104 6.90 18.89 -5.55
N VAL A 105 6.50 17.65 -5.80
CA VAL A 105 6.29 16.62 -4.78
C VAL A 105 7.50 15.70 -4.71
N GLU A 106 8.06 15.55 -3.53
CA GLU A 106 9.13 14.60 -3.27
C GLU A 106 8.55 13.21 -3.01
N VAL A 107 9.05 12.19 -3.71
CA VAL A 107 8.58 10.81 -3.54
C VAL A 107 9.74 9.89 -3.22
N GLU A 108 9.65 9.21 -2.09
CA GLU A 108 10.53 8.11 -1.73
C GLU A 108 9.84 6.78 -2.08
N ALA A 109 10.41 6.06 -3.03
CA ALA A 109 9.95 4.72 -3.41
C ALA A 109 10.67 3.65 -2.57
N VAL A 110 9.90 2.89 -1.81
CA VAL A 110 10.41 1.78 -0.98
C VAL A 110 9.90 0.47 -1.54
N VAL A 111 10.77 -0.28 -2.22
CA VAL A 111 10.45 -1.61 -2.76
C VAL A 111 10.70 -2.64 -1.67
N ALA A 112 9.72 -2.84 -0.81
CA ALA A 112 9.82 -3.74 0.34
C ALA A 112 8.46 -4.29 0.76
N ASP A 113 8.49 -5.44 1.46
CA ASP A 113 7.35 -5.91 2.23
C ASP A 113 7.25 -5.09 3.54
N VAL A 114 6.02 -4.82 3.99
CA VAL A 114 5.80 -4.20 5.30
C VAL A 114 5.74 -5.32 6.34
N THR A 115 6.69 -5.28 7.25
CA THR A 115 6.92 -6.33 8.25
C THR A 115 7.02 -5.72 9.66
N PRO A 116 6.93 -6.53 10.72
CA PRO A 116 7.16 -6.05 12.08
C PRO A 116 8.50 -5.33 12.28
N ASP A 117 9.52 -5.70 11.49
CA ASP A 117 10.87 -5.14 11.62
C ASP A 117 11.01 -3.72 11.05
N ASN A 118 10.13 -3.31 10.11
CA ASN A 118 10.27 -2.02 9.41
C ASN A 118 9.09 -1.06 9.58
N VAL A 119 7.89 -1.57 9.93
CA VAL A 119 6.65 -0.78 9.92
C VAL A 119 6.69 0.42 10.87
N GLU A 120 7.25 0.28 12.07
CA GLU A 120 7.33 1.38 13.04
C GLU A 120 8.22 2.51 12.52
N ALA A 121 9.37 2.16 11.94
CA ALA A 121 10.29 3.14 11.35
C ALA A 121 9.67 3.87 10.14
N LEU A 122 8.86 3.18 9.33
CA LEU A 122 8.13 3.79 8.22
C LEU A 122 7.05 4.74 8.73
N VAL A 123 6.19 4.29 9.64
CA VAL A 123 5.07 5.06 10.20
C VAL A 123 5.56 6.32 10.93
N ALA A 124 6.64 6.22 11.72
CA ALA A 124 7.17 7.35 12.48
C ALA A 124 7.69 8.53 11.62
N ARG A 125 7.83 8.34 10.31
CA ARG A 125 8.30 9.36 9.35
C ARG A 125 7.18 10.15 8.68
N ALA A 126 5.91 9.79 8.95
CA ALA A 126 4.74 10.38 8.33
C ALA A 126 3.86 11.13 9.33
N ASP A 127 3.13 12.13 8.83
CA ASP A 127 2.08 12.82 9.57
C ASP A 127 0.75 12.05 9.52
N VAL A 128 0.56 11.25 8.45
CA VAL A 128 -0.60 10.38 8.24
C VAL A 128 -0.21 9.17 7.40
N VAL A 129 -0.83 8.03 7.69
CA VAL A 129 -0.73 6.79 6.90
C VAL A 129 -2.01 6.59 6.10
N VAL A 130 -1.89 6.25 4.81
CA VAL A 130 -3.00 5.89 3.92
C VAL A 130 -2.87 4.41 3.54
N ASP A 131 -3.96 3.68 3.71
CA ASP A 131 -4.03 2.24 3.42
C ASP A 131 -4.30 1.98 1.93
N GLY A 132 -3.34 1.41 1.24
CA GLY A 132 -3.48 0.88 -0.12
C GLY A 132 -3.36 -0.65 -0.18
N THR A 133 -3.38 -1.33 0.98
CA THR A 133 -3.13 -2.78 1.07
C THR A 133 -4.37 -3.60 0.69
N ASP A 134 -4.14 -4.84 0.30
CA ASP A 134 -5.18 -5.82 -0.05
C ASP A 134 -5.22 -7.02 0.91
N ASN A 135 -4.39 -7.03 1.97
CA ASN A 135 -4.37 -8.13 2.92
C ASN A 135 -4.58 -7.67 4.37
N LEU A 136 -5.26 -8.52 5.14
CA LEU A 136 -5.63 -8.22 6.51
C LEU A 136 -4.45 -8.22 7.48
N GLU A 137 -3.47 -9.10 7.29
CA GLU A 137 -2.31 -9.19 8.19
C GLU A 137 -1.54 -7.87 8.23
N THR A 138 -1.28 -7.27 7.07
CA THR A 138 -0.66 -5.95 6.98
C THR A 138 -1.53 -4.86 7.62
N ARG A 139 -2.86 -4.94 7.52
CA ARG A 139 -3.77 -3.99 8.17
C ARG A 139 -3.72 -4.08 9.69
N TYR A 140 -3.69 -5.28 10.25
CA TYR A 140 -3.51 -5.46 11.70
C TYR A 140 -2.16 -4.94 12.16
N LEU A 141 -1.11 -5.18 11.39
CA LEU A 141 0.24 -4.69 11.67
C LEU A 141 0.31 -3.15 11.62
N LEU A 142 -0.29 -2.52 10.58
CA LEU A 142 -0.41 -1.07 10.48
C LEU A 142 -1.21 -0.48 11.63
N ASN A 143 -2.31 -1.13 12.02
CA ASN A 143 -3.11 -0.70 13.16
C ASN A 143 -2.28 -0.68 14.45
N ASP A 144 -1.51 -1.74 14.70
CA ASP A 144 -0.64 -1.82 15.88
C ASP A 144 0.42 -0.71 15.86
N ALA A 145 1.10 -0.53 14.72
CA ALA A 145 2.14 0.49 14.54
C ALA A 145 1.57 1.91 14.72
N CYS A 146 0.47 2.24 14.07
CA CYS A 146 -0.15 3.56 14.13
C CYS A 146 -0.68 3.87 15.52
N VAL A 147 -1.33 2.91 16.19
CA VAL A 147 -1.80 3.11 17.58
C VAL A 147 -0.64 3.27 18.55
N LYS A 148 0.45 2.52 18.37
CA LYS A 148 1.63 2.60 19.22
C LYS A 148 2.35 3.93 19.09
N THR A 149 2.56 4.41 17.86
CA THR A 149 3.29 5.65 17.54
C THR A 149 2.43 6.90 17.67
N GLY A 150 1.10 6.78 17.71
CA GLY A 150 0.18 7.91 17.75
C GLY A 150 -0.06 8.56 16.38
N ILE A 151 0.36 7.95 15.27
CA ILE A 151 0.19 8.49 13.92
C ILE A 151 -1.20 8.12 13.38
N PRO A 152 -1.99 9.09 12.86
CA PRO A 152 -3.28 8.81 12.24
C PRO A 152 -3.17 7.86 11.04
N TRP A 153 -4.18 6.99 10.90
CA TRP A 153 -4.25 6.05 9.79
C TRP A 153 -5.63 6.13 9.12
N VAL A 154 -5.62 6.31 7.80
CA VAL A 154 -6.84 6.30 6.99
C VAL A 154 -6.95 4.95 6.29
N TYR A 155 -7.78 4.09 6.88
CA TYR A 155 -8.11 2.76 6.35
C TYR A 155 -9.00 2.87 5.11
N GLY A 156 -8.75 2.00 4.12
CA GLY A 156 -9.61 1.80 2.96
C GLY A 156 -9.67 0.32 2.56
N GLY A 157 -10.83 -0.12 2.10
CA GLY A 157 -11.03 -1.47 1.56
C GLY A 157 -12.01 -1.44 0.40
N ALA A 158 -11.74 -2.22 -0.66
CA ALA A 158 -12.60 -2.35 -1.83
C ALA A 158 -12.58 -3.79 -2.35
N VAL A 159 -13.76 -4.39 -2.54
CA VAL A 159 -13.93 -5.72 -3.16
C VAL A 159 -15.24 -5.69 -3.95
N GLY A 160 -15.25 -6.21 -5.17
CA GLY A 160 -16.42 -6.15 -6.03
C GLY A 160 -16.85 -4.71 -6.31
N SER A 161 -18.08 -4.38 -6.02
CA SER A 161 -18.65 -3.03 -6.05
C SER A 161 -18.69 -2.37 -4.68
N THR A 162 -18.32 -3.09 -3.61
CA THR A 162 -18.40 -2.63 -2.23
C THR A 162 -17.09 -2.01 -1.78
N GLY A 163 -17.18 -0.84 -1.16
CA GLY A 163 -16.03 -0.14 -0.59
C GLY A 163 -16.30 0.39 0.81
N MET A 164 -15.26 0.58 1.60
CA MET A 164 -15.36 1.21 2.91
C MET A 164 -14.12 2.03 3.25
N SER A 165 -14.30 3.04 4.10
CA SER A 165 -13.22 3.85 4.65
C SER A 165 -13.50 4.22 6.11
N MET A 166 -12.44 4.32 6.90
CA MET A 166 -12.47 4.70 8.31
C MET A 166 -11.19 5.46 8.66
N THR A 167 -11.33 6.57 9.39
CA THR A 167 -10.17 7.30 9.91
C THR A 167 -9.90 6.87 11.36
N ILE A 168 -8.71 6.34 11.61
CA ILE A 168 -8.25 5.94 12.93
C ILE A 168 -7.36 7.06 13.50
N LEU A 169 -7.85 7.70 14.56
CA LEU A 169 -7.11 8.68 15.37
C LEU A 169 -6.70 7.98 16.67
N PRO A 170 -5.42 7.63 16.83
CA PRO A 170 -4.95 6.92 18.02
C PRO A 170 -5.31 7.64 19.31
N GLY A 171 -5.94 6.93 20.24
CA GLY A 171 -6.41 7.50 21.51
C GLY A 171 -7.80 8.17 21.46
N GLU A 172 -8.29 8.57 20.28
CA GLU A 172 -9.57 9.29 20.13
C GLU A 172 -10.70 8.43 19.54
N THR A 173 -10.42 7.72 18.43
CA THR A 173 -11.44 6.89 17.77
C THR A 173 -11.21 5.40 18.04
N ALA A 174 -12.18 4.56 17.65
CA ALA A 174 -11.97 3.12 17.57
C ALA A 174 -10.80 2.82 16.63
N CYS A 175 -9.99 1.83 16.95
CA CYS A 175 -8.98 1.30 16.05
C CYS A 175 -9.55 0.17 15.18
N PHE A 176 -8.79 -0.31 14.21
CA PHE A 176 -9.21 -1.40 13.31
C PHE A 176 -9.61 -2.66 14.07
N ARG A 177 -8.92 -3.01 15.18
CA ARG A 177 -9.26 -4.15 16.04
C ARG A 177 -10.52 -3.94 16.88
N CYS A 178 -11.01 -2.72 17.05
CA CYS A 178 -12.32 -2.51 17.65
C CYS A 178 -13.45 -2.96 16.71
N LEU A 179 -13.26 -2.74 15.41
CA LEU A 179 -14.22 -3.11 14.36
C LEU A 179 -14.07 -4.60 13.97
N PHE A 180 -12.83 -5.05 13.81
CA PHE A 180 -12.48 -6.42 13.45
C PHE A 180 -11.60 -7.06 14.55
N PRO A 181 -12.22 -7.57 15.63
CA PRO A 181 -11.49 -8.07 16.81
C PRO A 181 -10.59 -9.27 16.51
N VAL A 182 -11.02 -10.12 15.59
CA VAL A 182 -10.34 -11.36 15.19
C VAL A 182 -10.28 -11.39 13.67
N PRO A 183 -9.12 -11.73 13.06
CA PRO A 183 -9.07 -11.95 11.62
C PRO A 183 -10.01 -13.09 11.23
N PRO A 184 -10.77 -12.94 10.14
CA PRO A 184 -11.56 -14.04 9.61
C PRO A 184 -10.62 -15.20 9.21
N PRO A 185 -11.10 -16.44 9.27
CA PRO A 185 -10.32 -17.60 8.81
C PRO A 185 -9.88 -17.43 7.36
N ALA A 186 -8.67 -17.92 7.04
CA ALA A 186 -8.17 -17.87 5.67
C ALA A 186 -9.17 -18.51 4.67
N GLY A 187 -9.34 -17.90 3.51
CA GLY A 187 -10.25 -18.35 2.46
C GLY A 187 -11.74 -18.09 2.69
N THR A 188 -12.14 -17.45 3.81
CA THR A 188 -13.57 -17.14 4.09
C THR A 188 -14.01 -15.78 3.58
N MET A 189 -13.08 -14.87 3.30
CA MET A 189 -13.39 -13.55 2.74
C MET A 189 -13.15 -13.54 1.23
N GLU A 190 -14.03 -12.84 0.54
CA GLU A 190 -13.79 -12.49 -0.86
C GLU A 190 -12.59 -11.55 -0.98
N THR A 191 -11.79 -11.77 -2.01
CA THR A 191 -10.64 -10.93 -2.37
C THR A 191 -10.86 -10.31 -3.75
N CYS A 192 -10.05 -9.34 -4.12
CA CYS A 192 -10.08 -8.79 -5.48
C CYS A 192 -9.82 -9.87 -6.55
N ASP A 193 -9.09 -10.94 -6.21
CA ASP A 193 -8.78 -12.04 -7.13
C ASP A 193 -9.96 -13.02 -7.26
N THR A 194 -10.77 -13.20 -6.22
CA THR A 194 -11.92 -14.15 -6.23
C THR A 194 -13.24 -13.52 -6.65
N ALA A 195 -13.50 -12.27 -6.24
CA ALA A 195 -14.75 -11.54 -6.54
C ALA A 195 -14.58 -10.43 -7.59
N GLY A 196 -13.34 -10.13 -7.98
CA GLY A 196 -13.04 -8.96 -8.80
C GLY A 196 -13.15 -7.65 -8.01
N VAL A 197 -12.93 -6.53 -8.69
CA VAL A 197 -13.16 -5.19 -8.14
C VAL A 197 -13.36 -4.18 -9.25
N LEU A 198 -14.35 -3.29 -9.09
CA LEU A 198 -14.60 -2.20 -10.01
C LEU A 198 -13.64 -1.04 -9.77
N ALA A 199 -13.11 -0.47 -10.85
CA ALA A 199 -12.26 0.72 -10.78
C ALA A 199 -12.99 1.92 -10.12
N SER A 200 -14.29 2.09 -10.37
CA SER A 200 -15.11 3.12 -9.73
C SER A 200 -15.16 3.00 -8.21
N THR A 201 -15.29 1.79 -7.68
CA THR A 201 -15.26 1.53 -6.23
C THR A 201 -13.92 1.94 -5.64
N VAL A 202 -12.83 1.49 -6.29
CA VAL A 202 -11.46 1.83 -5.90
C VAL A 202 -11.23 3.34 -5.83
N VAL A 203 -11.57 4.05 -6.91
CA VAL A 203 -11.38 5.51 -7.00
C VAL A 203 -12.22 6.24 -5.95
N THR A 204 -13.46 5.80 -5.73
CA THR A 204 -14.35 6.42 -4.72
C THR A 204 -13.77 6.26 -3.32
N VAL A 205 -13.32 5.06 -2.94
CA VAL A 205 -12.69 4.84 -1.63
C VAL A 205 -11.40 5.63 -1.49
N ALA A 206 -10.54 5.64 -2.52
CA ALA A 206 -9.30 6.41 -2.50
C ALA A 206 -9.56 7.93 -2.38
N ALA A 207 -10.62 8.45 -3.01
CA ALA A 207 -11.04 9.84 -2.88
C ALA A 207 -11.51 10.16 -1.45
N MET A 208 -12.20 9.23 -0.79
CA MET A 208 -12.57 9.38 0.61
C MET A 208 -11.32 9.38 1.51
N GLN A 209 -10.39 8.46 1.29
CA GLN A 209 -9.12 8.41 2.03
C GLN A 209 -8.30 9.69 1.83
N TRP A 210 -8.19 10.16 0.60
CA TRP A 210 -7.52 11.42 0.28
C TRP A 210 -8.15 12.59 1.03
N THR A 211 -9.48 12.69 1.05
CA THR A 211 -10.19 13.76 1.75
C THR A 211 -9.86 13.78 3.25
N GLU A 212 -9.88 12.62 3.90
CA GLU A 212 -9.53 12.51 5.32
C GLU A 212 -8.04 12.83 5.57
N ALA A 213 -7.13 12.36 4.73
CA ALA A 213 -5.71 12.71 4.82
C ALA A 213 -5.47 14.22 4.66
N VAL A 214 -6.16 14.87 3.72
CA VAL A 214 -6.10 16.34 3.55
C VAL A 214 -6.59 17.05 4.79
N LYS A 215 -7.74 16.69 5.37
CA LYS A 215 -8.25 17.27 6.63
C LYS A 215 -7.22 17.17 7.77
N LEU A 216 -6.58 16.01 7.90
CA LEU A 216 -5.52 15.80 8.90
C LEU A 216 -4.34 16.77 8.68
N LEU A 217 -3.86 16.86 7.44
CA LEU A 217 -2.70 17.69 7.09
C LEU A 217 -2.98 19.20 7.23
N VAL A 218 -4.17 19.64 6.85
CA VAL A 218 -4.55 21.06 7.01
C VAL A 218 -4.95 21.41 8.45
N GLY A 219 -5.14 20.41 9.32
CA GLY A 219 -5.49 20.59 10.73
C GLY A 219 -6.98 20.78 11.00
N ASP A 220 -7.84 20.45 10.04
CA ASP A 220 -9.31 20.49 10.19
C ASP A 220 -9.84 19.25 10.92
N ARG A 221 -9.61 19.20 12.22
CA ARG A 221 -10.00 18.06 13.07
C ARG A 221 -11.50 17.96 13.32
N GLU A 222 -12.23 19.05 13.16
CA GLU A 222 -13.69 19.11 13.39
C GLU A 222 -14.44 18.29 12.35
N HIS A 223 -13.99 18.30 11.10
CA HIS A 223 -14.66 17.63 9.99
C HIS A 223 -14.14 16.23 9.71
N ILE A 224 -13.17 15.70 10.50
CA ILE A 224 -12.68 14.33 10.35
C ILE A 224 -13.81 13.35 10.68
N SER A 225 -13.99 12.34 9.82
CA SER A 225 -14.93 11.25 10.07
C SER A 225 -14.46 10.40 11.26
N ARG A 226 -15.29 10.28 12.30
CA ARG A 226 -15.01 9.47 13.50
C ARG A 226 -15.65 8.08 13.43
N GLY A 227 -16.36 7.81 12.36
CA GLY A 227 -17.05 6.56 12.11
C GLY A 227 -16.52 5.82 10.90
N ILE A 228 -17.39 4.99 10.34
CA ILE A 228 -17.12 4.24 9.12
C ILE A 228 -18.10 4.63 8.02
N THR A 229 -17.61 4.75 6.81
CA THR A 229 -18.44 4.89 5.62
C THR A 229 -18.25 3.65 4.75
N ALA A 230 -19.35 3.02 4.37
CA ALA A 230 -19.38 1.94 3.41
C ALA A 230 -20.30 2.33 2.24
N LEU A 231 -20.00 1.81 1.06
CA LEU A 231 -20.77 2.08 -0.15
C LEU A 231 -20.78 0.86 -1.07
N ASP A 232 -21.81 0.77 -1.90
CA ASP A 232 -21.84 -0.10 -3.05
C ASP A 232 -22.04 0.77 -4.30
N THR A 233 -21.03 0.79 -5.18
CA THR A 233 -21.06 1.66 -6.37
C THR A 233 -21.97 1.14 -7.48
N TRP A 234 -22.37 -0.15 -7.43
CA TRP A 234 -23.25 -0.74 -8.44
C TRP A 234 -24.72 -0.47 -8.12
N THR A 235 -25.12 -0.58 -6.84
CA THR A 235 -26.48 -0.31 -6.38
C THR A 235 -26.69 1.14 -5.94
N ASN A 236 -25.61 1.93 -5.80
CA ASN A 236 -25.60 3.29 -5.23
C ASN A 236 -26.04 3.34 -3.75
N ASP A 237 -25.84 2.25 -3.02
CA ASP A 237 -26.10 2.22 -1.59
C ASP A 237 -24.96 2.89 -0.81
N HIS A 238 -25.34 3.65 0.22
CA HIS A 238 -24.40 4.31 1.11
C HIS A 238 -24.80 4.07 2.55
N LEU A 239 -23.87 3.58 3.34
CA LEU A 239 -24.02 3.38 4.78
C LEU A 239 -22.97 4.23 5.50
N ARG A 240 -23.42 5.04 6.45
CA ARG A 240 -22.54 5.80 7.33
C ARG A 240 -22.91 5.52 8.78
N ALA A 241 -21.95 4.97 9.53
CA ALA A 241 -22.01 4.96 10.99
C ALA A 241 -21.21 6.17 11.49
N GLU A 242 -21.85 7.11 12.20
CA GLU A 242 -21.22 8.38 12.62
C GLU A 242 -20.10 8.18 13.63
N ALA A 243 -20.20 7.13 14.46
CA ALA A 243 -19.16 6.75 15.40
C ALA A 243 -19.10 5.23 15.55
N VAL A 244 -17.89 4.71 15.63
CA VAL A 244 -17.63 3.35 16.08
C VAL A 244 -17.10 3.45 17.53
N PRO A 245 -17.74 2.77 18.51
CA PRO A 245 -17.31 2.88 19.90
C PRO A 245 -15.93 2.24 20.09
N ARG A 246 -15.08 2.98 20.77
CA ARG A 246 -13.78 2.45 21.21
C ARG A 246 -14.02 1.42 22.31
N ARG A 247 -13.43 0.25 22.18
CA ARG A 247 -13.58 -0.83 23.15
C ARG A 247 -12.48 -0.76 24.20
N PRO A 248 -12.82 -0.67 25.50
CA PRO A 248 -11.83 -0.66 26.58
C PRO A 248 -11.00 -1.96 26.65
N ASP A 249 -11.62 -3.09 26.31
CA ASP A 249 -11.04 -4.43 26.26
C ASP A 249 -10.37 -4.74 24.92
N CYS A 250 -10.22 -3.77 24.03
CA CYS A 250 -9.53 -3.97 22.77
C CYS A 250 -8.04 -4.24 23.02
N PRO A 251 -7.49 -5.38 22.54
CA PRO A 251 -6.08 -5.72 22.79
C PRO A 251 -5.13 -4.60 22.35
N CYS A 252 -5.38 -3.98 21.19
CA CYS A 252 -4.50 -2.95 20.65
C CYS A 252 -4.71 -1.58 21.33
N CYS A 253 -5.84 -0.91 21.12
CA CYS A 253 -6.00 0.47 21.60
C CYS A 253 -6.46 0.58 23.07
N GLY A 254 -7.06 -0.48 23.63
CA GLY A 254 -7.45 -0.56 25.04
C GLY A 254 -6.31 -1.01 25.94
N GLU A 255 -5.82 -2.21 25.72
CA GLU A 255 -4.81 -2.86 26.56
C GLU A 255 -3.36 -2.60 26.10
N ARG A 256 -3.14 -1.95 24.93
CA ARG A 256 -1.84 -1.65 24.33
C ARG A 256 -0.95 -2.89 24.13
N ARG A 257 -1.55 -4.03 23.78
CA ARG A 257 -0.86 -5.24 23.34
C ARG A 257 -0.76 -5.24 21.82
N PHE A 258 0.44 -5.15 21.31
CA PHE A 258 0.74 -5.02 19.88
C PHE A 258 1.20 -6.36 19.31
N GLU A 259 0.25 -7.32 19.27
CA GLU A 259 0.54 -8.73 18.97
C GLU A 259 1.10 -8.95 17.57
N TYR A 260 0.74 -8.09 16.60
CA TYR A 260 1.26 -8.17 15.23
C TYR A 260 2.65 -7.56 15.13
N LEU A 261 2.95 -6.47 15.84
CA LEU A 261 4.31 -5.93 15.93
C LEU A 261 5.28 -6.87 16.66
N GLU A 262 4.81 -7.58 17.67
CA GLU A 262 5.61 -8.53 18.42
C GLU A 262 5.80 -9.87 17.67
N ALA A 263 5.33 -9.95 16.42
CA ALA A 263 5.40 -11.14 15.55
C ALA A 263 4.83 -12.43 16.19
N ARG A 264 3.96 -12.28 17.19
CA ARG A 264 3.33 -13.43 17.86
C ARG A 264 2.32 -14.15 16.98
N VAL A 265 1.85 -13.47 15.90
CA VAL A 265 0.75 -13.91 15.01
C VAL A 265 1.15 -13.86 13.53
N THR A 266 2.40 -13.50 13.18
CA THR A 266 2.84 -13.36 11.79
C THR A 266 3.38 -14.65 11.21
N SER A 267 2.98 -14.95 9.97
CA SER A 267 3.57 -16.04 9.18
C SER A 267 4.72 -15.52 8.33
N ARG A 268 5.85 -16.21 8.35
CA ARG A 268 6.99 -15.90 7.45
C ARG A 268 6.79 -16.40 6.02
N THR A 269 5.70 -17.06 5.75
CA THR A 269 5.25 -17.49 4.42
C THR A 269 3.80 -17.08 4.25
N ALA A 270 3.52 -16.32 3.22
CA ALA A 270 2.15 -15.93 2.85
C ALA A 270 1.77 -16.68 1.57
N THR A 271 0.70 -17.48 1.65
CA THR A 271 0.01 -17.93 0.44
C THR A 271 -0.69 -16.71 -0.14
N LEU A 272 -0.41 -16.40 -1.40
CA LEU A 272 -1.06 -15.28 -2.09
C LEU A 272 -2.42 -15.77 -2.57
N CYS A 273 -3.48 -15.45 -1.82
CA CYS A 273 -4.84 -15.86 -2.11
C CYS A 273 -5.24 -15.53 -3.56
N GLY A 274 -5.81 -16.52 -4.26
CA GLY A 274 -6.33 -16.35 -5.63
C GLY A 274 -5.29 -16.40 -6.76
N ARG A 275 -3.99 -16.62 -6.47
CA ARG A 275 -2.92 -16.58 -7.50
C ARG A 275 -2.20 -17.89 -7.73
N ASP A 276 -2.59 -18.99 -7.08
CA ASP A 276 -1.82 -20.23 -7.10
C ASP A 276 -0.31 -19.94 -6.91
N ALA A 277 -0.01 -19.15 -5.88
CA ALA A 277 1.33 -18.61 -5.63
C ALA A 277 1.64 -18.51 -4.14
N VAL A 278 2.88 -18.79 -3.78
CA VAL A 278 3.42 -18.64 -2.43
C VAL A 278 4.55 -17.62 -2.44
N GLN A 279 4.46 -16.64 -1.54
CA GLN A 279 5.61 -15.79 -1.24
C GLN A 279 6.48 -16.45 -0.19
N VAL A 280 7.77 -16.52 -0.45
CA VAL A 280 8.80 -16.93 0.50
C VAL A 280 9.66 -15.73 0.83
N SER A 281 9.81 -15.44 2.12
CA SER A 281 10.65 -14.36 2.63
C SER A 281 11.79 -14.94 3.44
N PRO A 282 13.06 -14.50 3.23
CA PRO A 282 14.17 -14.97 4.03
C PRO A 282 13.98 -14.57 5.51
N GLY A 283 14.40 -15.44 6.43
CA GLY A 283 14.27 -15.21 7.88
C GLY A 283 15.18 -14.10 8.43
N ARG A 284 15.97 -13.45 7.58
CA ARG A 284 16.86 -12.32 7.89
C ARG A 284 16.98 -11.40 6.69
N ALA A 285 17.31 -10.14 6.90
CA ALA A 285 17.61 -9.21 5.82
C ALA A 285 18.77 -9.72 4.96
N VAL A 286 18.55 -9.84 3.65
CA VAL A 286 19.53 -10.29 2.65
C VAL A 286 19.55 -9.26 1.53
N ARG A 287 20.69 -9.08 0.88
CA ARG A 287 20.78 -8.35 -0.38
C ARG A 287 21.38 -9.26 -1.44
N LEU A 288 20.57 -9.65 -2.41
CA LEU A 288 20.98 -10.50 -3.52
C LEU A 288 21.53 -9.66 -4.68
N ASP A 289 22.62 -10.14 -5.28
CA ASP A 289 23.03 -9.69 -6.60
C ASP A 289 22.25 -10.49 -7.65
N LEU A 290 21.23 -9.84 -8.23
CA LEU A 290 20.35 -10.45 -9.22
C LEU A 290 21.09 -10.83 -10.51
N GLY A 291 22.16 -10.14 -10.85
CA GLY A 291 23.00 -10.49 -12.00
C GLY A 291 23.81 -11.76 -11.77
N VAL A 292 24.33 -11.95 -10.54
CA VAL A 292 25.00 -13.22 -10.15
C VAL A 292 23.99 -14.36 -10.16
N LEU A 293 22.81 -14.14 -9.57
CA LEU A 293 21.74 -15.16 -9.53
C LEU A 293 21.25 -15.51 -10.93
N ALA A 294 21.10 -14.54 -11.84
CA ALA A 294 20.70 -14.78 -13.22
C ALA A 294 21.70 -15.68 -13.95
N ARG A 295 23.00 -15.45 -13.78
CA ARG A 295 24.04 -16.33 -14.35
C ARG A 295 23.97 -17.73 -13.78
N LYS A 296 23.74 -17.88 -12.46
CA LYS A 296 23.59 -19.19 -11.81
C LYS A 296 22.40 -19.97 -12.36
N LEU A 297 21.29 -19.29 -12.64
CA LEU A 297 20.06 -19.92 -13.11
C LEU A 297 19.97 -20.06 -14.64
N ALA A 298 20.91 -19.51 -15.40
CA ALA A 298 20.88 -19.54 -16.87
C ALA A 298 20.84 -20.96 -17.47
N GLY A 299 21.33 -21.96 -16.74
CA GLY A 299 21.31 -23.36 -17.14
C GLY A 299 20.05 -24.14 -16.74
N THR A 300 19.16 -23.56 -15.95
CA THR A 300 17.99 -24.27 -15.39
C THR A 300 16.67 -23.95 -16.11
N GLY A 301 16.63 -22.91 -16.95
CA GLY A 301 15.43 -22.50 -17.70
C GLY A 301 15.53 -21.09 -18.26
N THR A 302 14.38 -20.53 -18.68
CA THR A 302 14.33 -19.13 -19.15
C THR A 302 14.52 -18.19 -17.97
N VAL A 303 15.53 -17.32 -18.06
CA VAL A 303 15.83 -16.33 -17.03
C VAL A 303 15.81 -14.93 -17.64
N THR A 304 15.05 -14.04 -17.02
CA THR A 304 15.07 -12.60 -17.30
C THR A 304 15.36 -11.84 -16.01
N ALA A 305 16.26 -10.86 -16.07
CA ALA A 305 16.60 -10.05 -14.91
C ALA A 305 16.72 -8.58 -15.28
N ASN A 306 16.37 -7.71 -14.35
CA ASN A 306 16.63 -6.28 -14.39
C ASN A 306 17.19 -5.85 -13.03
N ASP A 307 17.35 -4.54 -12.80
CA ASP A 307 17.92 -4.01 -11.55
C ASP A 307 17.05 -4.29 -10.31
N TYR A 308 15.80 -4.72 -10.46
CA TYR A 308 14.82 -4.85 -9.39
C TYR A 308 14.41 -6.29 -9.08
N LEU A 309 14.31 -7.12 -10.11
CA LEU A 309 13.85 -8.49 -9.98
C LEU A 309 14.46 -9.42 -11.03
N LEU A 310 14.43 -10.71 -10.70
CA LEU A 310 14.73 -11.81 -11.61
C LEU A 310 13.48 -12.69 -11.74
N ARG A 311 13.13 -13.05 -12.97
CA ARG A 311 12.11 -14.05 -13.28
C ARG A 311 12.77 -15.28 -13.89
N SER A 312 12.34 -16.44 -13.44
CA SER A 312 12.80 -17.74 -13.97
C SER A 312 11.66 -18.74 -13.92
N VAL A 313 11.67 -19.67 -14.87
CA VAL A 313 10.82 -20.86 -14.82
C VAL A 313 11.69 -22.03 -14.41
N VAL A 314 11.41 -22.61 -13.23
CA VAL A 314 12.19 -23.70 -12.63
C VAL A 314 11.24 -24.82 -12.20
N ASP A 315 11.54 -26.06 -12.57
CA ASP A 315 10.72 -27.25 -12.26
C ASP A 315 9.21 -27.05 -12.57
N GLY A 316 8.89 -26.33 -13.66
CA GLY A 316 7.51 -26.04 -14.07
C GLY A 316 6.81 -24.91 -13.31
N HIS A 317 7.51 -24.25 -12.40
CA HIS A 317 6.98 -23.13 -11.61
C HIS A 317 7.61 -21.80 -12.04
N GLU A 318 6.82 -20.73 -12.12
CA GLU A 318 7.35 -19.38 -12.31
C GLU A 318 7.84 -18.82 -10.97
N MET A 319 9.12 -18.48 -10.90
CA MET A 319 9.74 -17.89 -9.72
C MET A 319 10.18 -16.46 -10.02
N THR A 320 9.68 -15.51 -9.24
CA THR A 320 10.10 -14.10 -9.27
C THR A 320 10.88 -13.80 -8.00
N VAL A 321 12.16 -13.45 -8.13
CA VAL A 321 13.06 -13.16 -7.00
C VAL A 321 13.40 -11.67 -6.96
N PHE A 322 13.37 -11.07 -5.78
CA PHE A 322 13.67 -9.67 -5.54
C PHE A 322 15.05 -9.49 -4.91
N ALA A 323 15.61 -8.28 -5.03
CA ALA A 323 16.93 -7.96 -4.48
C ALA A 323 17.01 -8.08 -2.94
N ASP A 324 15.86 -7.97 -2.24
CA ASP A 324 15.78 -8.18 -0.78
C ASP A 324 15.67 -9.65 -0.37
N GLY A 325 15.80 -10.56 -1.32
CA GLY A 325 15.79 -12.00 -1.12
C GLY A 325 14.41 -12.64 -1.08
N ARG A 326 13.32 -11.88 -1.13
CA ARG A 326 11.97 -12.44 -1.28
C ARG A 326 11.84 -13.13 -2.63
N ALA A 327 11.01 -14.18 -2.68
CA ALA A 327 10.59 -14.77 -3.93
C ALA A 327 9.08 -15.05 -3.94
N ILE A 328 8.46 -14.87 -5.11
CA ILE A 328 7.08 -15.29 -5.38
C ILE A 328 7.18 -16.50 -6.31
N ILE A 329 6.58 -17.61 -5.90
CA ILE A 329 6.57 -18.85 -6.64
C ILE A 329 5.14 -19.12 -7.05
N LYS A 330 4.85 -19.14 -8.36
CA LYS A 330 3.54 -19.40 -8.95
C LYS A 330 3.45 -20.84 -9.45
N GLY A 331 2.22 -21.35 -9.52
CA GLY A 331 1.93 -22.73 -9.92
C GLY A 331 1.93 -23.70 -8.74
N THR A 332 1.89 -23.16 -7.51
CA THR A 332 1.68 -23.95 -6.30
C THR A 332 1.10 -23.09 -5.19
N ASP A 333 0.21 -23.63 -4.40
CA ASP A 333 -0.27 -23.12 -3.12
C ASP A 333 0.38 -23.83 -1.91
N ASP A 334 1.19 -24.87 -2.18
CA ASP A 334 1.91 -25.65 -1.17
C ASP A 334 3.16 -24.88 -0.70
N VAL A 335 3.13 -24.44 0.55
CA VAL A 335 4.23 -23.75 1.22
C VAL A 335 5.52 -24.59 1.28
N ALA A 336 5.40 -25.92 1.41
CA ALA A 336 6.57 -26.81 1.47
C ALA A 336 7.25 -26.90 0.10
N VAL A 337 6.49 -27.00 -0.97
CA VAL A 337 6.99 -26.97 -2.36
C VAL A 337 7.68 -25.64 -2.63
N ALA A 338 7.05 -24.52 -2.30
CA ALA A 338 7.60 -23.20 -2.54
C ALA A 338 8.91 -22.97 -1.77
N ARG A 339 9.00 -23.39 -0.51
CA ARG A 339 10.24 -23.32 0.28
C ARG A 339 11.37 -24.19 -0.31
N SER A 340 11.03 -25.39 -0.80
CA SER A 340 11.99 -26.28 -1.44
C SER A 340 12.58 -25.66 -2.71
N LEU A 341 11.74 -25.08 -3.56
CA LEU A 341 12.17 -24.37 -4.76
C LEU A 341 13.06 -23.15 -4.42
N TYR A 342 12.66 -22.38 -3.42
CA TYR A 342 13.46 -21.24 -2.95
C TYR A 342 14.84 -21.71 -2.46
N ALA A 343 14.91 -22.70 -1.60
CA ALA A 343 16.17 -23.22 -1.07
C ALA A 343 17.09 -23.77 -2.18
N ARG A 344 16.52 -24.44 -3.18
CA ARG A 344 17.27 -25.03 -4.28
C ARG A 344 17.87 -23.99 -5.23
N TYR A 345 17.11 -22.97 -5.60
CA TYR A 345 17.48 -22.05 -6.67
C TYR A 345 18.00 -20.69 -6.20
N VAL A 346 17.52 -20.20 -5.07
CA VAL A 346 18.00 -18.93 -4.49
C VAL A 346 19.06 -19.20 -3.43
N GLY A 347 18.82 -20.19 -2.60
CA GLY A 347 19.67 -20.53 -1.45
C GLY A 347 19.08 -19.98 -0.15
N THR A 348 19.50 -20.53 0.99
CA THR A 348 19.13 -20.11 2.34
C THR A 348 20.29 -19.34 3.01
#